data_ee88eab913c35b3c655d1841bd8565b1
#
_entry.id   ee88eab913c35b3c655d1841bd8565b1
#
_cell.length_a   1.000
_cell.length_b   1.000
_cell.length_c   1.000
_cell.angle_alpha   90.00
_cell.angle_beta   90.00
_cell.angle_gamma   90.00
#
_symmetry.space_group_name_H-M   'P 1'
#
loop_
_entity.id
_entity.type
_entity.pdbx_description
1 polymer ?
#
loop_
_entity_poly.entity_id
_entity_poly.type
_entity_poly.pdbx_seq_one_letter_code
_entity_poly.pdbx_strand_id
1 'polypeptide(L)'
;MTVRTVTFLGSALMTMTLLIGCVDTTEQPLHQVQKDLEQLFGTALLNGDIRMQRARDHLTVVMTERLLFDAGSHEVKPDGIDLLKQMGALFKAASLKEIRVAGHADKASVNDHSDEYFEKLALSKALAIQAVHALQENGAASQSFIIEWYGDIRPIASNETEEGRRMNRRIEIVLYSGI
;
A
#
# COMPACT_ATOMS: atom_id res chain seq x y z
N MET A 1 -33.50 -12.64 -77.44
CA MET A 1 -32.84 -13.37 -76.36
C MET A 1 -31.90 -12.42 -75.70
N THR A 2 -32.34 -11.81 -74.61
CA THR A 2 -31.65 -10.65 -73.90
C THR A 2 -30.91 -11.19 -72.72
N VAL A 3 -29.59 -11.13 -72.73
CA VAL A 3 -28.72 -11.48 -71.62
C VAL A 3 -28.61 -10.29 -70.71
N ARG A 4 -29.14 -10.39 -69.49
CA ARG A 4 -28.97 -9.40 -68.44
C ARG A 4 -27.70 -9.71 -67.65
N THR A 5 -26.74 -8.85 -67.77
CA THR A 5 -25.51 -8.84 -66.93
C THR A 5 -25.87 -8.27 -65.55
N VAL A 6 -25.72 -9.06 -64.50
CA VAL A 6 -25.84 -8.61 -63.11
C VAL A 6 -24.43 -8.36 -62.62
N THR A 7 -24.13 -7.09 -62.38
CA THR A 7 -22.88 -6.64 -61.72
C THR A 7 -23.02 -6.81 -60.22
N PHE A 8 -22.27 -7.73 -59.63
CA PHE A 8 -22.11 -7.81 -58.19
C PHE A 8 -21.07 -6.76 -57.72
N LEU A 9 -21.52 -5.74 -57.01
CA LEU A 9 -20.62 -4.87 -56.25
C LEU A 9 -20.06 -5.68 -55.10
N GLY A 10 -18.74 -5.89 -55.11
CA GLY A 10 -18.02 -6.50 -54.00
C GLY A 10 -17.97 -5.55 -52.79
N SER A 11 -18.69 -5.93 -51.74
CA SER A 11 -18.56 -5.32 -50.42
C SER A 11 -17.27 -5.85 -49.80
N ALA A 12 -16.25 -5.02 -49.71
CA ALA A 12 -15.05 -5.31 -48.93
C ALA A 12 -15.41 -5.33 -47.45
N LEU A 13 -15.59 -6.51 -46.89
CA LEU A 13 -15.74 -6.71 -45.44
C LEU A 13 -14.36 -6.48 -44.80
N MET A 14 -14.14 -5.27 -44.33
CA MET A 14 -12.98 -4.93 -43.51
C MET A 14 -13.13 -5.61 -42.14
N THR A 15 -12.55 -6.76 -41.98
CA THR A 15 -12.48 -7.45 -40.68
C THR A 15 -11.57 -6.65 -39.77
N MET A 16 -12.18 -5.80 -38.96
CA MET A 16 -11.53 -5.10 -37.85
C MET A 16 -11.22 -6.14 -36.77
N THR A 17 -10.01 -6.68 -36.81
CA THR A 17 -9.49 -7.56 -35.76
C THR A 17 -9.33 -6.70 -34.50
N LEU A 18 -10.29 -6.76 -33.59
CA LEU A 18 -10.14 -6.27 -32.24
C LEU A 18 -9.03 -7.08 -31.58
N LEU A 19 -7.84 -6.49 -31.48
CA LEU A 19 -6.83 -6.94 -30.52
C LEU A 19 -7.39 -6.70 -29.13
N ILE A 20 -8.15 -7.66 -28.61
CA ILE A 20 -8.45 -7.75 -27.19
C ILE A 20 -7.10 -8.08 -26.55
N GLY A 21 -6.33 -7.02 -26.17
CA GLY A 21 -5.20 -7.20 -25.30
C GLY A 21 -5.69 -7.94 -24.07
N CYS A 22 -5.04 -9.05 -23.72
CA CYS A 22 -5.26 -9.67 -22.42
C CYS A 22 -4.97 -8.62 -21.35
N VAL A 23 -6.02 -7.98 -20.85
CA VAL A 23 -5.92 -7.19 -19.64
C VAL A 23 -5.69 -8.19 -18.53
N ASP A 24 -4.50 -8.18 -17.97
CA ASP A 24 -4.16 -9.03 -16.83
C ASP A 24 -5.09 -8.65 -15.68
N THR A 25 -6.09 -9.49 -15.42
CA THR A 25 -7.14 -9.24 -14.41
C THR A 25 -6.57 -9.10 -13.00
N THR A 26 -5.32 -9.50 -12.78
CA THR A 26 -4.64 -9.40 -11.49
C THR A 26 -4.11 -7.98 -11.20
N GLU A 27 -3.85 -7.18 -12.22
CA GLU A 27 -3.35 -5.80 -12.05
C GLU A 27 -4.47 -4.78 -11.75
N GLN A 28 -5.69 -5.04 -12.19
CA GLN A 28 -6.81 -4.09 -12.07
C GLN A 28 -7.17 -3.73 -10.62
N PRO A 29 -7.29 -4.70 -9.69
CA PRO A 29 -7.64 -4.38 -8.31
C PRO A 29 -6.61 -3.47 -7.63
N LEU A 30 -5.32 -3.76 -7.77
CA LEU A 30 -4.26 -2.95 -7.16
C LEU A 30 -4.14 -1.56 -7.79
N HIS A 31 -4.40 -1.44 -9.10
CA HIS A 31 -4.38 -0.14 -9.76
C HIS A 31 -5.51 0.77 -9.25
N GLN A 32 -6.70 0.21 -9.08
CA GLN A 32 -7.83 0.98 -8.53
C GLN A 32 -7.57 1.39 -7.08
N VAL A 33 -7.12 0.44 -6.23
CA VAL A 33 -6.74 0.73 -4.84
C VAL A 33 -5.67 1.81 -4.77
N GLN A 34 -4.66 1.77 -5.64
CA GLN A 34 -3.64 2.82 -5.68
C GLN A 34 -4.24 4.19 -5.97
N LYS A 35 -5.10 4.31 -6.96
CA LYS A 35 -5.78 5.59 -7.29
C LYS A 35 -6.62 6.12 -6.14
N ASP A 36 -7.37 5.23 -5.50
CA ASP A 36 -8.23 5.60 -4.37
C ASP A 36 -7.38 6.08 -3.18
N LEU A 37 -6.25 5.42 -2.91
CA LEU A 37 -5.28 5.84 -1.91
C LEU A 37 -4.59 7.17 -2.29
N GLU A 38 -4.26 7.39 -3.56
CA GLU A 38 -3.70 8.66 -4.04
C GLU A 38 -4.66 9.83 -3.79
N GLN A 39 -5.95 9.62 -3.99
CA GLN A 39 -6.99 10.61 -3.69
C GLN A 39 -7.12 10.84 -2.16
N LEU A 40 -7.10 9.76 -1.38
CA LEU A 40 -7.18 9.81 0.07
C LEU A 40 -6.01 10.57 0.70
N PHE A 41 -4.81 10.30 0.23
CA PHE A 41 -3.59 10.80 0.85
C PHE A 41 -3.21 12.24 0.45
N GLY A 42 -3.62 12.71 -0.71
CA GLY A 42 -3.49 14.10 -1.14
C GLY A 42 -2.16 14.76 -0.76
N THR A 43 -2.22 15.68 0.22
CA THR A 43 -1.06 16.44 0.70
C THR A 43 0.02 15.60 1.37
N ALA A 44 -0.32 14.46 1.98
CA ALA A 44 0.66 13.59 2.63
C ALA A 44 1.64 12.96 1.64
N LEU A 45 1.19 12.70 0.41
CA LEU A 45 2.07 12.28 -0.70
C LEU A 45 3.02 13.41 -1.11
N LEU A 46 2.52 14.64 -1.22
CA LEU A 46 3.33 15.80 -1.61
C LEU A 46 4.39 16.12 -0.57
N ASN A 47 4.10 15.95 0.72
CA ASN A 47 5.02 16.18 1.83
C ASN A 47 6.03 15.03 2.03
N GLY A 48 5.91 13.94 1.28
CA GLY A 48 6.76 12.76 1.41
C GLY A 48 6.51 11.93 2.68
N ASP A 49 5.38 12.16 3.37
CA ASP A 49 4.96 11.35 4.52
C ASP A 49 4.40 10.00 4.13
N ILE A 50 3.89 9.92 2.92
CA ILE A 50 3.46 8.68 2.29
C ILE A 50 4.21 8.49 0.99
N ARG A 51 4.60 7.26 0.71
CA ARG A 51 5.12 6.81 -0.57
C ARG A 51 4.41 5.54 -0.98
N MET A 52 4.16 5.39 -2.27
CA MET A 52 3.59 4.17 -2.81
C MET A 52 4.49 3.62 -3.91
N GLN A 53 4.65 2.33 -3.91
CA GLN A 53 5.41 1.62 -4.92
C GLN A 53 4.62 0.39 -5.36
N ARG A 54 4.26 0.34 -6.64
CA ARG A 54 3.56 -0.80 -7.21
C ARG A 54 4.54 -1.74 -7.89
N ALA A 55 4.40 -3.02 -7.60
CA ALA A 55 4.96 -4.13 -8.34
C ALA A 55 3.84 -4.86 -9.10
N ARG A 56 4.15 -5.98 -9.73
CA ARG A 56 3.18 -6.75 -10.52
C ARG A 56 2.08 -7.37 -9.65
N ASP A 57 2.43 -7.91 -8.50
CA ASP A 57 1.57 -8.71 -7.61
C ASP A 57 1.24 -8.01 -6.30
N HIS A 58 1.81 -6.85 -6.02
CA HIS A 58 1.59 -6.12 -4.78
C HIS A 58 1.73 -4.60 -4.94
N LEU A 59 1.11 -3.89 -3.99
CA LEU A 59 1.27 -2.45 -3.78
C LEU A 59 1.83 -2.22 -2.38
N THR A 60 2.98 -1.58 -2.29
CA THR A 60 3.56 -1.16 -1.02
C THR A 60 3.20 0.28 -0.73
N VAL A 61 2.65 0.53 0.45
CA VAL A 61 2.37 1.85 1.01
C VAL A 61 3.28 2.05 2.21
N VAL A 62 4.17 3.02 2.13
CA VAL A 62 5.09 3.40 3.20
C VAL A 62 4.59 4.68 3.83
N MET A 63 4.36 4.68 5.13
CA MET A 63 3.82 5.80 5.89
C MET A 63 4.77 6.15 7.03
N THR A 64 5.18 7.42 7.14
CA THR A 64 5.97 7.85 8.30
C THR A 64 5.15 7.71 9.58
N GLU A 65 5.82 7.34 10.69
CA GLU A 65 5.19 7.14 12.00
C GLU A 65 4.32 8.33 12.42
N ARG A 66 4.78 9.54 12.20
CA ARG A 66 4.10 10.79 12.59
C ARG A 66 2.70 10.98 12.00
N LEU A 67 2.35 10.27 10.94
CA LEU A 67 0.99 10.31 10.38
C LEU A 67 -0.02 9.59 11.27
N LEU A 68 0.41 8.54 11.93
CA LEU A 68 -0.45 7.65 12.71
C LEU A 68 -0.31 7.83 14.21
N PHE A 69 0.87 8.23 14.69
CA PHE A 69 1.23 8.24 16.09
C PHE A 69 1.81 9.59 16.51
N ASP A 70 1.69 9.92 17.77
CA ASP A 70 2.45 11.00 18.37
C ASP A 70 3.87 10.53 18.72
N ALA A 71 4.81 11.48 18.81
CA ALA A 71 6.21 11.17 19.09
C ALA A 71 6.36 10.37 20.40
N GLY A 72 6.95 9.19 20.32
CA GLY A 72 7.16 8.28 21.46
C GLY A 72 5.91 7.54 21.94
N SER A 73 4.77 7.68 21.25
CA SER A 73 3.54 6.94 21.53
C SER A 73 3.40 5.73 20.63
N HIS A 74 2.80 4.67 21.14
CA HIS A 74 2.34 3.52 20.38
C HIS A 74 0.81 3.51 20.22
N GLU A 75 0.11 4.52 20.72
CA GLU A 75 -1.33 4.70 20.51
C GLU A 75 -1.57 5.50 19.24
N VAL A 76 -2.46 4.99 18.37
CA VAL A 76 -2.83 5.69 17.14
C VAL A 76 -3.60 6.96 17.50
N LYS A 77 -3.14 8.10 17.02
CA LYS A 77 -3.81 9.38 17.25
C LYS A 77 -5.12 9.49 16.45
N PRO A 78 -6.05 10.38 16.85
CA PRO A 78 -7.37 10.48 16.20
C PRO A 78 -7.33 10.61 14.68
N ASP A 79 -6.48 11.50 14.15
CA ASP A 79 -6.32 11.67 12.69
C ASP A 79 -5.78 10.39 12.01
N GLY A 80 -4.90 9.66 12.70
CA GLY A 80 -4.37 8.37 12.24
C GLY A 80 -5.45 7.29 12.21
N ILE A 81 -6.34 7.27 13.22
CA ILE A 81 -7.50 6.37 13.26
C ILE A 81 -8.39 6.64 12.06
N ASP A 82 -8.74 7.90 11.79
CA ASP A 82 -9.60 8.26 10.67
C ASP A 82 -8.97 7.91 9.32
N LEU A 83 -7.66 8.05 9.17
CA LEU A 83 -6.92 7.64 8.00
C LEU A 83 -6.99 6.11 7.80
N LEU A 84 -6.68 5.33 8.85
CA LEU A 84 -6.73 3.88 8.81
C LEU A 84 -8.15 3.34 8.59
N LYS A 85 -9.18 4.02 9.10
CA LYS A 85 -10.59 3.71 8.81
C LYS A 85 -10.89 3.79 7.31
N GLN A 86 -10.51 4.89 6.69
CA GLN A 86 -10.74 5.09 5.26
C GLN A 86 -9.96 4.06 4.43
N MET A 87 -8.71 3.77 4.81
CA MET A 87 -7.92 2.70 4.18
C MET A 87 -8.59 1.32 4.37
N GLY A 88 -9.08 1.00 5.56
CA GLY A 88 -9.78 -0.25 5.86
C GLY A 88 -11.01 -0.45 4.97
N ALA A 89 -11.78 0.62 4.72
CA ALA A 89 -12.92 0.60 3.81
C ALA A 89 -12.51 0.31 2.35
N LEU A 90 -11.42 0.93 1.88
CA LEU A 90 -10.86 0.66 0.55
C LEU A 90 -10.36 -0.79 0.43
N PHE A 91 -9.67 -1.29 1.44
CA PHE A 91 -9.15 -2.67 1.45
C PHE A 91 -10.28 -3.71 1.47
N LYS A 92 -11.38 -3.41 2.16
CA LYS A 92 -12.58 -4.26 2.15
C LYS A 92 -13.19 -4.37 0.75
N ALA A 93 -13.24 -3.26 0.02
CA ALA A 93 -13.79 -3.24 -1.33
C ALA A 93 -12.89 -3.93 -2.36
N ALA A 94 -11.59 -3.99 -2.08
CA ALA A 94 -10.60 -4.65 -2.93
C ALA A 94 -10.50 -6.14 -2.58
N SER A 95 -10.53 -7.01 -3.58
CA SER A 95 -10.33 -8.45 -3.41
C SER A 95 -8.86 -8.78 -3.15
N LEU A 96 -8.34 -8.38 -1.99
CA LEU A 96 -6.96 -8.63 -1.60
C LEU A 96 -6.81 -10.05 -1.04
N LYS A 97 -5.72 -10.71 -1.39
CA LYS A 97 -5.36 -12.02 -0.86
C LYS A 97 -4.79 -11.93 0.54
N GLU A 98 -3.91 -10.96 0.75
CA GLU A 98 -3.13 -10.81 1.97
C GLU A 98 -2.73 -9.33 2.15
N ILE A 99 -2.68 -8.88 3.38
CA ILE A 99 -2.16 -7.58 3.77
C ILE A 99 -1.05 -7.81 4.78
N ARG A 100 0.17 -7.38 4.46
CA ARG A 100 1.28 -7.37 5.42
C ARG A 100 1.44 -5.98 6.00
N VAL A 101 1.61 -5.90 7.30
CA VAL A 101 1.86 -4.64 8.00
C VAL A 101 3.15 -4.79 8.80
N ALA A 102 4.15 -4.00 8.45
CA ALA A 102 5.46 -4.03 9.07
C ALA A 102 5.78 -2.73 9.80
N GLY A 103 6.20 -2.84 11.05
CA GLY A 103 6.69 -1.72 11.85
C GLY A 103 8.21 -1.60 11.80
N HIS A 104 8.69 -0.35 11.71
CA HIS A 104 10.11 -0.02 11.68
C HIS A 104 10.43 1.13 12.64
N ALA A 105 11.60 1.08 13.24
CA ALA A 105 12.17 2.13 14.05
C ALA A 105 13.42 2.72 13.37
N ASP A 106 13.91 3.84 13.89
CA ASP A 106 15.21 4.37 13.52
C ASP A 106 16.31 3.86 14.46
N LYS A 107 17.54 4.01 14.02
CA LYS A 107 18.69 3.90 14.89
C LYS A 107 18.93 5.27 15.52
N ALA A 108 18.31 5.55 16.65
CA ALA A 108 18.69 6.73 17.44
C ALA A 108 20.16 6.61 17.81
N SER A 109 20.89 7.72 17.75
CA SER A 109 22.31 7.79 18.12
C SER A 109 22.43 7.64 19.66
N VAL A 110 22.30 6.43 20.16
CA VAL A 110 22.45 6.16 21.60
C VAL A 110 23.32 4.95 21.77
N ASN A 111 24.13 5.06 22.80
CA ASN A 111 25.11 4.09 23.26
C ASN A 111 24.57 2.64 23.20
N ASP A 112 25.40 1.78 22.70
CA ASP A 112 25.25 0.35 22.44
C ASP A 112 24.82 -0.46 23.70
N HIS A 113 23.56 -0.31 24.10
CA HIS A 113 22.97 -1.10 25.17
C HIS A 113 21.99 -2.14 24.56
N SER A 114 22.18 -3.39 24.90
CA SER A 114 21.33 -4.52 24.44
C SER A 114 19.85 -4.29 24.70
N ASP A 115 19.49 -3.55 25.72
CA ASP A 115 18.12 -3.26 26.12
C ASP A 115 17.40 -2.37 25.08
N GLU A 116 18.12 -1.43 24.48
CA GLU A 116 17.57 -0.52 23.46
C GLU A 116 17.14 -1.23 22.18
N TYR A 117 17.83 -2.27 21.76
CA TYR A 117 17.42 -3.09 20.63
C TYR A 117 16.06 -3.75 20.88
N PHE A 118 15.87 -4.34 22.05
CA PHE A 118 14.59 -4.96 22.41
C PHE A 118 13.45 -3.94 22.54
N GLU A 119 13.71 -2.76 23.04
CA GLU A 119 12.74 -1.67 23.13
C GLU A 119 12.27 -1.21 21.73
N LYS A 120 13.20 -1.00 20.80
CA LYS A 120 12.87 -0.65 19.40
C LYS A 120 12.09 -1.75 18.69
N LEU A 121 12.46 -2.99 18.94
CA LEU A 121 11.75 -4.14 18.39
C LEU A 121 10.33 -4.23 18.96
N ALA A 122 10.17 -4.04 20.28
CA ALA A 122 8.87 -4.01 20.94
C ALA A 122 8.00 -2.84 20.46
N LEU A 123 8.58 -1.64 20.30
CA LEU A 123 7.89 -0.48 19.78
C LEU A 123 7.39 -0.74 18.36
N SER A 124 8.26 -1.16 17.44
CA SER A 124 7.89 -1.44 16.05
C SER A 124 6.79 -2.49 15.94
N LYS A 125 6.80 -3.50 16.83
CA LYS A 125 5.74 -4.51 16.95
C LYS A 125 4.43 -3.88 17.41
N ALA A 126 4.45 -3.06 18.45
CA ALA A 126 3.26 -2.40 19.00
C ALA A 126 2.61 -1.51 17.94
N LEU A 127 3.40 -0.70 17.22
CA LEU A 127 2.92 0.15 16.14
C LEU A 127 2.23 -0.66 15.02
N ALA A 128 2.82 -1.76 14.59
CA ALA A 128 2.23 -2.64 13.57
C ALA A 128 0.91 -3.28 14.03
N ILE A 129 0.85 -3.74 15.28
CA ILE A 129 -0.37 -4.31 15.87
C ILE A 129 -1.49 -3.28 15.93
N GLN A 130 -1.22 -2.06 16.40
CA GLN A 130 -2.21 -1.00 16.50
C GLN A 130 -2.74 -0.58 15.12
N ALA A 131 -1.86 -0.48 14.14
CA ALA A 131 -2.28 -0.20 12.75
C ALA A 131 -3.22 -1.29 12.21
N VAL A 132 -2.91 -2.57 12.44
CA VAL A 132 -3.77 -3.70 12.03
C VAL A 132 -5.11 -3.66 12.73
N HIS A 133 -5.15 -3.44 14.05
CA HIS A 133 -6.39 -3.33 14.80
C HIS A 133 -7.30 -2.24 14.23
N ALA A 134 -6.75 -1.05 14.00
CA ALA A 134 -7.51 0.06 13.43
C ALA A 134 -8.04 -0.24 12.01
N LEU A 135 -7.28 -0.92 11.18
CA LEU A 135 -7.73 -1.39 9.85
C LEU A 135 -8.86 -2.42 9.95
N GLN A 136 -8.74 -3.38 10.86
CA GLN A 136 -9.72 -4.46 11.04
C GLN A 136 -11.06 -3.94 11.59
N GLU A 137 -11.02 -3.09 12.61
CA GLU A 137 -12.22 -2.49 13.23
C GLU A 137 -13.05 -1.69 12.23
N ASN A 138 -12.42 -1.19 11.18
CA ASN A 138 -13.04 -0.29 10.21
C ASN A 138 -13.24 -0.88 8.81
N GLY A 139 -13.36 -2.18 8.72
CA GLY A 139 -13.85 -2.84 7.51
C GLY A 139 -12.95 -3.90 6.92
N ALA A 140 -11.65 -3.91 7.19
CA ALA A 140 -10.74 -4.93 6.68
C ALA A 140 -10.72 -6.23 7.52
N ALA A 141 -11.69 -6.45 8.41
CA ALA A 141 -11.73 -7.60 9.32
C ALA A 141 -11.71 -8.97 8.62
N SER A 142 -12.22 -9.06 7.39
CA SER A 142 -12.26 -10.29 6.60
C SER A 142 -10.96 -10.58 5.84
N GLN A 143 -10.01 -9.65 5.84
CA GLN A 143 -8.74 -9.79 5.13
C GLN A 143 -7.75 -10.62 5.96
N SER A 144 -6.85 -11.30 5.27
CA SER A 144 -5.72 -12.00 5.91
C SER A 144 -4.62 -11.00 6.23
N PHE A 145 -4.28 -10.82 7.51
CA PHE A 145 -3.21 -9.95 7.95
C PHE A 145 -1.98 -10.75 8.40
N ILE A 146 -0.81 -10.30 7.96
CA ILE A 146 0.49 -10.73 8.50
C ILE A 146 1.14 -9.51 9.15
N ILE A 147 1.52 -9.64 10.41
CA ILE A 147 2.18 -8.59 11.18
C ILE A 147 3.67 -8.90 11.26
N GLU A 148 4.48 -7.95 10.83
CA GLU A 148 5.94 -8.01 10.86
C GLU A 148 6.50 -6.83 11.65
N TRP A 149 7.68 -6.99 12.23
CA TRP A 149 8.36 -5.94 12.96
C TRP A 149 9.87 -6.11 12.84
N TYR A 150 10.56 -5.02 12.57
CA TYR A 150 11.97 -5.06 12.21
C TYR A 150 12.85 -4.18 13.11
N GLY A 151 12.26 -3.39 14.04
CA GLY A 151 13.06 -2.41 14.76
C GLY A 151 13.82 -1.52 13.77
N ASP A 152 15.11 -1.34 13.99
CA ASP A 152 16.01 -0.51 13.19
C ASP A 152 16.88 -1.28 12.17
N ILE A 153 16.66 -2.58 12.01
CA ILE A 153 17.52 -3.45 11.17
C ILE A 153 17.29 -3.32 9.65
N ARG A 154 16.20 -2.61 9.24
CA ARG A 154 15.88 -2.37 7.83
C ARG A 154 15.71 -0.88 7.53
N PRO A 155 16.79 -0.08 7.61
CA PRO A 155 16.71 1.34 7.30
C PRO A 155 16.52 1.56 5.78
N ILE A 156 15.74 2.60 5.42
CA ILE A 156 15.55 3.07 4.03
C ILE A 156 16.26 4.40 3.79
N ALA A 157 16.78 5.03 4.82
CA ALA A 157 17.52 6.27 4.75
C ALA A 157 18.64 6.29 5.80
N SER A 158 19.55 7.27 5.71
CA SER A 158 20.63 7.42 6.67
C SER A 158 20.11 7.72 8.08
N ASN A 159 20.59 7.00 9.08
CA ASN A 159 20.32 7.30 10.49
C ASN A 159 21.13 8.49 11.04
N GLU A 160 22.10 8.99 10.27
CA GLU A 160 22.94 10.12 10.68
C GLU A 160 22.18 11.46 10.67
N THR A 161 21.13 11.56 9.83
CA THR A 161 20.32 12.78 9.70
C THR A 161 18.94 12.59 10.33
N GLU A 162 18.38 13.67 10.92
CA GLU A 162 17.03 13.62 11.46
C GLU A 162 15.99 13.29 10.39
N GLU A 163 16.16 13.83 9.19
CA GLU A 163 15.28 13.52 8.05
C GLU A 163 15.31 12.04 7.71
N GLY A 164 16.50 11.44 7.67
CA GLY A 164 16.64 10.01 7.41
C GLY A 164 16.07 9.14 8.52
N ARG A 165 16.28 9.52 9.79
CA ARG A 165 15.65 8.85 10.93
C ARG A 165 14.12 8.91 10.85
N ARG A 166 13.56 10.09 10.52
CA ARG A 166 12.12 10.27 10.30
C ARG A 166 11.58 9.31 9.24
N MET A 167 12.33 9.09 8.16
CA MET A 167 11.95 8.15 7.11
C MET A 167 12.06 6.69 7.57
N ASN A 168 12.97 6.37 8.47
CA ASN A 168 13.15 5.04 9.03
C ASN A 168 12.03 4.69 10.04
N ARG A 169 11.55 5.65 10.83
CA ARG A 169 10.34 5.49 11.68
C ARG A 169 9.10 5.45 10.80
N ARG A 170 8.65 4.26 10.45
CA ARG A 170 7.58 4.06 9.46
C ARG A 170 6.77 2.80 9.70
N ILE A 171 5.60 2.80 9.12
CA ILE A 171 4.79 1.60 8.88
C ILE A 171 4.78 1.30 7.38
N GLU A 172 5.02 0.07 7.01
CA GLU A 172 4.86 -0.42 5.64
C GLU A 172 3.62 -1.31 5.58
N ILE A 173 2.74 -1.05 4.61
CA ILE A 173 1.55 -1.85 4.33
C ILE A 173 1.70 -2.40 2.91
N VAL A 174 1.80 -3.71 2.78
CA VAL A 174 1.94 -4.40 1.49
C VAL A 174 0.64 -5.13 1.18
N LEU A 175 0.01 -4.74 0.09
CA LEU A 175 -1.27 -5.26 -0.38
C LEU A 175 -1.03 -6.26 -1.50
N TYR A 176 -1.34 -7.53 -1.30
CA TYR A 176 -1.23 -8.57 -2.32
C TYR A 176 -2.57 -8.82 -3.00
N SER A 177 -2.58 -8.81 -4.34
CA SER A 177 -3.76 -9.23 -5.10
C SER A 177 -3.93 -10.75 -5.06
N GLY A 178 -5.18 -11.20 -5.10
CA GLY A 178 -5.48 -12.60 -5.40
C GLY A 178 -5.10 -12.92 -6.86
N ILE A 179 -4.48 -14.06 -7.09
CA ILE A 179 -4.27 -14.62 -8.43
C ILE A 179 -5.58 -15.26 -8.89
#